data_47e5c3f6bce9e5152e5fb286dd454330
#
_entry.id   47e5c3f6bce9e5152e5fb286dd454330
#
_cell.length_a   1.000
_cell.length_b   1.000
_cell.length_c   1.000
_cell.angle_alpha   90.00
_cell.angle_beta   90.00
_cell.angle_gamma   90.00
#
_symmetry.space_group_name_H-M   'P 1'
#
loop_
_entity.id
_entity.type
_entity.pdbx_description
1 polymer ?
#
loop_
_entity_poly.entity_id
_entity_poly.type
_entity_poly.pdbx_seq_one_letter_code
_entity_poly.pdbx_strand_id
1 'polypeptide(L)'
;MKPPALRVQAALDALGLERRVIELERSAHTSQQAADALGVAVGSIAKSLVFTVHERPVLVIASGANRVDEDKLTILAGGPARRADADTVKRTTGFAIGGVAPIALEMPLEIFIDEDLLRLEIIYAAAGVPECVFPLSPAELVRATGGRVADLKEQGKPAQGGKR
;
A
#
# COMPACT_ATOMS: atom_id res chain seq x y z
N MET A 1 -17.42 -10.70 -4.45
CA MET A 1 -16.06 -10.38 -3.96
C MET A 1 -15.73 -11.24 -2.75
N LYS A 2 -14.47 -11.55 -2.59
CA LYS A 2 -13.99 -12.31 -1.44
C LYS A 2 -14.09 -11.48 -0.14
N PRO A 3 -14.17 -12.14 1.03
CA PRO A 3 -14.33 -11.43 2.30
C PRO A 3 -13.31 -10.30 2.57
N PRO A 4 -12.00 -10.45 2.27
CA PRO A 4 -11.09 -9.32 2.49
C PRO A 4 -11.45 -8.08 1.68
N ALA A 5 -11.91 -8.24 0.45
CA ALA A 5 -12.32 -7.11 -0.39
C ALA A 5 -13.61 -6.46 0.12
N LEU A 6 -14.53 -7.25 0.62
CA LEU A 6 -15.74 -6.74 1.27
C LEU A 6 -15.41 -5.92 2.53
N ARG A 7 -14.41 -6.38 3.28
CA ARG A 7 -13.93 -5.65 4.46
C ARG A 7 -13.36 -4.28 4.08
N VAL A 8 -12.60 -4.22 2.98
CA VAL A 8 -12.06 -2.96 2.47
C VAL A 8 -13.18 -2.04 2.01
N GLN A 9 -14.18 -2.57 1.28
CA GLN A 9 -15.32 -1.76 0.84
C GLN A 9 -16.08 -1.20 2.03
N ALA A 10 -16.32 -2.01 3.06
CA ALA A 10 -16.97 -1.55 4.27
C ALA A 10 -16.20 -0.42 4.96
N ALA A 11 -14.86 -0.50 4.96
CA ALA A 11 -14.04 0.55 5.53
C ALA A 11 -14.11 1.86 4.71
N LEU A 12 -14.14 1.76 3.38
CA LEU A 12 -14.32 2.92 2.51
C LEU A 12 -15.65 3.61 2.80
N ASP A 13 -16.72 2.81 2.93
CA ASP A 13 -18.07 3.31 3.23
C ASP A 13 -18.10 4.00 4.61
N ALA A 14 -17.47 3.38 5.61
CA ALA A 14 -17.43 3.93 6.97
C ALA A 14 -16.63 5.24 7.04
N LEU A 15 -15.64 5.41 6.19
CA LEU A 15 -14.85 6.64 6.10
C LEU A 15 -15.56 7.74 5.29
N GLY A 16 -16.71 7.45 4.72
CA GLY A 16 -17.44 8.39 3.88
C GLY A 16 -16.81 8.63 2.52
N LEU A 17 -15.95 7.72 2.08
CA LEU A 17 -15.32 7.81 0.77
C LEU A 17 -16.22 7.16 -0.28
N GLU A 18 -16.60 7.93 -1.30
CA GLU A 18 -17.41 7.42 -2.40
C GLU A 18 -16.56 6.71 -3.43
N ARG A 19 -15.89 5.66 -2.98
CA ARG A 19 -14.98 4.85 -3.81
C ARG A 19 -15.43 3.41 -3.80
N ARG A 20 -15.20 2.70 -4.91
CA ARG A 20 -15.62 1.31 -5.08
C ARG A 20 -14.43 0.40 -5.38
N VAL A 21 -14.43 -0.75 -4.74
CA VAL A 21 -13.49 -1.82 -5.06
C VAL A 21 -13.79 -2.34 -6.47
N ILE A 22 -12.74 -2.50 -7.25
CA ILE A 22 -12.77 -3.01 -8.62
C ILE A 22 -12.15 -4.40 -8.63
N GLU A 23 -12.85 -5.39 -9.19
CA GLU A 23 -12.27 -6.71 -9.45
C GLU A 23 -11.57 -6.69 -10.80
N LEU A 24 -10.30 -7.07 -10.80
CA LEU A 24 -9.52 -7.23 -12.02
C LEU A 24 -9.86 -8.60 -12.65
N GLU A 25 -9.75 -8.70 -13.97
CA GLU A 25 -9.97 -9.98 -14.66
C GLU A 25 -8.97 -11.05 -14.23
N ARG A 26 -7.76 -10.63 -13.85
CA ARG A 26 -6.68 -11.51 -13.39
C ARG A 26 -6.06 -10.95 -12.12
N SER A 27 -5.55 -11.85 -11.29
CA SER A 27 -4.80 -11.44 -10.11
C SER A 27 -3.56 -10.65 -10.52
N ALA A 28 -3.26 -9.59 -9.79
CA ALA A 28 -2.09 -8.75 -10.03
C ALA A 28 -1.15 -8.89 -8.82
N HIS A 29 -0.09 -9.65 -8.97
CA HIS A 29 0.88 -9.91 -7.91
C HIS A 29 2.03 -8.90 -7.88
N THR A 30 2.14 -8.06 -8.91
CA THR A 30 3.11 -6.97 -8.97
C THR A 30 2.39 -5.66 -9.28
N SER A 31 3.04 -4.54 -8.93
CA SER A 31 2.50 -3.22 -9.27
C SER A 31 2.37 -3.04 -10.78
N GLN A 32 3.32 -3.58 -11.57
CA GLN A 32 3.26 -3.49 -13.02
C GLN A 32 2.04 -4.24 -13.58
N GLN A 33 1.75 -5.43 -13.05
CA GLN A 33 0.57 -6.20 -13.48
C GLN A 33 -0.72 -5.46 -13.17
N ALA A 34 -0.80 -4.83 -12.00
CA ALA A 34 -1.96 -4.02 -11.63
C ALA A 34 -2.12 -2.81 -12.56
N ALA A 35 -1.03 -2.12 -12.83
CA ALA A 35 -1.03 -0.96 -13.74
C ALA A 35 -1.47 -1.36 -15.14
N ASP A 36 -0.94 -2.47 -15.66
CA ASP A 36 -1.31 -2.99 -16.98
C ASP A 36 -2.80 -3.33 -17.04
N ALA A 37 -3.33 -3.99 -16.00
CA ALA A 37 -4.74 -4.35 -15.95
C ALA A 37 -5.67 -3.12 -15.89
N LEU A 38 -5.21 -2.05 -15.26
CA LEU A 38 -5.98 -0.80 -15.12
C LEU A 38 -5.74 0.19 -16.26
N GLY A 39 -4.72 -0.04 -17.09
CA GLY A 39 -4.35 0.90 -18.14
C GLY A 39 -3.75 2.20 -17.62
N VAL A 40 -3.03 2.15 -16.53
CA VAL A 40 -2.40 3.32 -15.91
C VAL A 40 -0.89 3.12 -15.78
N ALA A 41 -0.17 4.20 -15.50
CA ALA A 41 1.28 4.12 -15.24
C ALA A 41 1.53 3.40 -13.92
N VAL A 42 2.63 2.65 -13.83
CA VAL A 42 2.96 1.90 -12.61
C VAL A 42 3.13 2.82 -11.39
N GLY A 43 3.54 4.06 -11.59
CA GLY A 43 3.64 5.05 -10.52
C GLY A 43 2.31 5.38 -9.84
N SER A 44 1.18 5.10 -10.52
CA SER A 44 -0.15 5.32 -9.97
C SER A 44 -0.60 4.20 -9.01
N ILE A 45 0.18 3.14 -8.89
CA ILE A 45 -0.12 2.05 -7.95
C ILE A 45 0.48 2.41 -6.60
N ALA A 46 -0.36 2.40 -5.57
CA ALA A 46 0.06 2.60 -4.19
C ALA A 46 0.21 1.24 -3.54
N LYS A 47 1.44 0.75 -3.44
CA LYS A 47 1.73 -0.57 -2.86
C LYS A 47 1.96 -0.43 -1.35
N SER A 48 1.33 -1.30 -0.58
CA SER A 48 1.42 -1.30 0.89
C SER A 48 2.37 -2.40 1.34
N LEU A 49 3.46 -2.01 2.00
CA LEU A 49 4.52 -2.91 2.43
C LEU A 49 4.67 -2.81 3.96
N VAL A 50 4.82 -3.94 4.63
CA VAL A 50 5.04 -3.97 6.07
C VAL A 50 6.52 -4.15 6.35
N PHE A 51 7.03 -3.31 7.23
CA PHE A 51 8.39 -3.40 7.77
C PHE A 51 8.32 -3.58 9.29
N THR A 52 9.39 -4.07 9.89
CA THR A 52 9.52 -4.09 11.33
C THR A 52 10.68 -3.21 11.75
N VAL A 53 10.47 -2.45 12.82
CA VAL A 53 11.46 -1.58 13.43
C VAL A 53 11.46 -1.93 14.93
N HIS A 54 12.53 -2.58 15.41
CA HIS A 54 12.56 -3.11 16.78
C HIS A 54 11.30 -3.94 17.09
N GLU A 55 10.97 -4.86 16.19
CA GLU A 55 9.79 -5.73 16.28
C GLU A 55 8.43 -5.00 16.14
N ARG A 56 8.43 -3.68 16.05
CA ARG A 56 7.22 -2.88 15.86
C ARG A 56 6.86 -2.87 14.37
N PRO A 57 5.63 -3.23 13.99
CA PRO A 57 5.23 -3.20 12.57
C PRO A 57 4.98 -1.77 12.12
N VAL A 58 5.43 -1.46 10.91
CA VAL A 58 5.28 -0.16 10.26
C VAL A 58 4.78 -0.41 8.84
N LEU A 59 3.80 0.36 8.40
CA LEU A 59 3.29 0.26 7.03
C LEU A 59 3.88 1.38 6.18
N VAL A 60 4.42 1.02 5.02
CA VAL A 60 4.89 1.98 4.03
C VAL A 60 4.01 1.87 2.79
N ILE A 61 3.43 2.99 2.38
CA ILE A 61 2.63 3.06 1.16
C ILE A 61 3.48 3.77 0.12
N ALA A 62 3.98 3.01 -0.84
CA ALA A 62 4.95 3.50 -1.82
C ALA A 62 4.37 3.47 -3.24
N SER A 63 4.82 4.39 -4.09
CA SER A 63 4.52 4.34 -5.51
C SER A 63 5.08 3.06 -6.11
N GLY A 64 4.33 2.43 -7.01
CA GLY A 64 4.78 1.24 -7.72
C GLY A 64 6.02 1.47 -8.58
N ALA A 65 6.32 2.72 -8.91
CA ALA A 65 7.53 3.07 -9.67
C ALA A 65 8.78 3.16 -8.79
N ASN A 66 8.63 3.14 -7.47
CA ASN A 66 9.72 3.37 -6.52
C ASN A 66 10.05 2.12 -5.72
N ARG A 67 11.33 1.99 -5.40
CA ARG A 67 11.81 1.01 -4.43
C ARG A 67 12.01 1.72 -3.11
N VAL A 68 11.52 1.13 -2.02
CA VAL A 68 11.66 1.72 -0.68
C VAL A 68 13.12 1.69 -0.26
N ASP A 69 13.63 2.84 0.18
CA ASP A 69 14.98 2.97 0.75
C ASP A 69 14.90 2.68 2.24
N GLU A 70 15.43 1.53 2.66
CA GLU A 70 15.37 1.11 4.06
C GLU A 70 16.18 2.01 4.99
N ASP A 71 17.22 2.65 4.49
CA ASP A 71 18.01 3.60 5.30
C ASP A 71 17.21 4.86 5.61
N LYS A 72 16.49 5.37 4.61
CA LYS A 72 15.58 6.52 4.83
C LYS A 72 14.48 6.16 5.83
N LEU A 73 13.91 4.98 5.69
CA LEU A 73 12.87 4.52 6.60
C LEU A 73 13.42 4.33 8.02
N THR A 74 14.62 3.80 8.15
CA THR A 74 15.29 3.64 9.44
C THR A 74 15.42 4.97 10.18
N ILE A 75 15.81 6.03 9.47
CA ILE A 75 15.92 7.37 10.07
C ILE A 75 14.55 7.88 10.51
N LEU A 76 13.54 7.75 9.64
CA LEU A 76 12.19 8.25 9.92
C LEU A 76 11.50 7.49 11.05
N ALA A 77 11.68 6.18 11.10
CA ALA A 77 11.01 5.33 12.06
C ALA A 77 11.76 5.16 13.39
N GLY A 78 13.00 5.63 13.45
CA GLY A 78 13.77 5.63 14.68
C GLY A 78 14.47 4.33 15.02
N GLY A 79 14.74 3.47 14.03
CA GLY A 79 15.46 2.22 14.23
C GLY A 79 15.59 1.40 12.96
N PRO A 80 16.42 0.33 12.97
CA PRO A 80 16.67 -0.48 11.78
C PRO A 80 15.37 -1.07 11.21
N ALA A 81 15.07 -0.72 9.97
CA ALA A 81 13.86 -1.18 9.29
C ALA A 81 14.18 -2.41 8.44
N ARG A 82 13.34 -3.43 8.51
CA ARG A 82 13.46 -4.67 7.72
C ARG A 82 12.09 -5.06 7.20
N ARG A 83 12.06 -5.70 6.02
CA ARG A 83 10.81 -6.25 5.49
C ARG A 83 10.27 -7.29 6.47
N ALA A 84 8.99 -7.19 6.77
CA ALA A 84 8.32 -8.15 7.64
C ALA A 84 8.09 -9.48 6.88
N ASP A 85 8.09 -10.58 7.61
CA ASP A 85 7.76 -11.88 7.03
C ASP A 85 6.24 -12.02 6.80
N ALA A 86 5.85 -13.07 6.06
CA ALA A 86 4.46 -13.26 5.67
C ALA A 86 3.53 -13.40 6.88
N ASP A 87 3.97 -14.08 7.94
CA ASP A 87 3.16 -14.26 9.14
C ASP A 87 2.91 -12.94 9.85
N THR A 88 3.93 -12.10 9.96
CA THR A 88 3.80 -10.76 10.55
C THR A 88 2.86 -9.89 9.72
N VAL A 89 2.98 -9.92 8.39
CA VAL A 89 2.09 -9.17 7.51
C VAL A 89 0.64 -9.58 7.76
N LYS A 90 0.36 -10.89 7.76
CA LYS A 90 -1.00 -11.39 7.94
C LYS A 90 -1.55 -11.05 9.33
N ARG A 91 -0.75 -11.21 10.36
CA ARG A 91 -1.16 -10.95 11.74
C ARG A 91 -1.45 -9.48 12.00
N THR A 92 -0.65 -8.58 11.46
CA THR A 92 -0.76 -7.15 11.75
C THR A 92 -1.76 -6.43 10.84
N THR A 93 -1.87 -6.85 9.59
CA THR A 93 -2.76 -6.19 8.62
C THR A 93 -4.09 -6.92 8.43
N GLY A 94 -4.11 -8.22 8.66
CA GLY A 94 -5.25 -9.08 8.34
C GLY A 94 -5.27 -9.53 6.88
N PHE A 95 -4.31 -9.08 6.07
CA PHE A 95 -4.22 -9.41 4.65
C PHE A 95 -2.94 -10.17 4.35
N ALA A 96 -2.97 -11.00 3.32
CA ALA A 96 -1.78 -11.69 2.84
C ALA A 96 -0.94 -10.76 1.95
N ILE A 97 0.36 -11.03 1.87
CA ILE A 97 1.25 -10.34 0.94
C ILE A 97 0.66 -10.41 -0.47
N GLY A 98 0.68 -9.29 -1.17
CA GLY A 98 0.10 -9.14 -2.50
C GLY A 98 -1.31 -8.55 -2.49
N GLY A 99 -1.98 -8.55 -1.34
CA GLY A 99 -3.32 -7.98 -1.19
C GLY A 99 -3.46 -6.96 -0.08
N VAL A 100 -2.35 -6.54 0.53
CA VAL A 100 -2.40 -5.63 1.67
C VAL A 100 -3.01 -4.29 1.28
N ALA A 101 -4.15 -3.97 1.88
CA ALA A 101 -4.78 -2.67 1.72
C ALA A 101 -4.19 -1.65 2.71
N PRO A 102 -4.21 -0.35 2.39
CA PRO A 102 -3.71 0.67 3.31
C PRO A 102 -4.70 1.03 4.43
N ILE A 103 -5.91 0.51 4.35
CA ILE A 103 -6.99 0.72 5.32
C ILE A 103 -7.55 -0.61 5.76
N ALA A 104 -8.47 -0.60 6.72
CA ALA A 104 -9.08 -1.82 7.28
C ALA A 104 -8.05 -2.76 7.89
N LEU A 105 -7.01 -2.20 8.48
CA LEU A 105 -5.93 -2.97 9.09
C LEU A 105 -6.40 -3.64 10.39
N GLU A 106 -5.85 -4.82 10.68
CA GLU A 106 -6.22 -5.60 11.86
C GLU A 106 -5.86 -4.88 13.16
N MET A 107 -4.77 -4.11 13.15
CA MET A 107 -4.34 -3.34 14.31
C MET A 107 -3.81 -1.98 13.87
N PRO A 108 -3.74 -0.98 14.76
CA PRO A 108 -3.13 0.30 14.41
C PRO A 108 -1.66 0.13 14.09
N LEU A 109 -1.22 0.75 12.99
CA LEU A 109 0.19 0.76 12.56
C LEU A 109 0.63 2.20 12.36
N GLU A 110 1.92 2.45 12.60
CA GLU A 110 2.54 3.67 12.10
C GLU A 110 2.63 3.58 10.58
N ILE A 111 2.24 4.65 9.89
CA ILE A 111 2.14 4.64 8.42
C ILE A 111 2.97 5.77 7.83
N PHE A 112 3.80 5.44 6.84
CA PHE A 112 4.53 6.40 6.03
C PHE A 112 4.04 6.33 4.59
N ILE A 113 3.90 7.48 3.95
CA ILE A 113 3.39 7.61 2.58
C ILE A 113 4.45 8.25 1.71
N ASP A 114 4.77 7.59 0.60
CA ASP A 114 5.71 8.07 -0.40
C ASP A 114 5.21 9.40 -0.99
N GLU A 115 6.03 10.43 -0.88
CA GLU A 115 5.66 11.77 -1.35
C GLU A 115 5.37 11.82 -2.86
N ASP A 116 5.93 10.91 -3.65
CA ASP A 116 5.68 10.87 -5.08
C ASP A 116 4.22 10.56 -5.41
N LEU A 117 3.49 9.87 -4.53
CA LEU A 117 2.07 9.61 -4.72
C LEU A 117 1.25 10.91 -4.68
N LEU A 118 1.71 11.91 -3.96
CA LEU A 118 0.98 13.18 -3.79
C LEU A 118 0.94 14.03 -5.08
N ARG A 119 1.74 13.68 -6.08
CA ARG A 119 1.77 14.38 -7.36
C ARG A 119 0.67 13.96 -8.32
N LEU A 120 -0.05 12.89 -7.98
CA LEU A 120 -1.05 12.29 -8.86
C LEU A 120 -2.46 12.69 -8.44
N GLU A 121 -3.40 12.66 -9.40
CA GLU A 121 -4.80 12.95 -9.08
C GLU A 121 -5.50 11.73 -8.50
N ILE A 122 -5.23 10.54 -9.07
CA ILE A 122 -5.81 9.26 -8.64
C ILE A 122 -4.72 8.23 -8.53
N ILE A 123 -4.78 7.47 -7.45
CA ILE A 123 -3.91 6.33 -7.20
C ILE A 123 -4.78 5.10 -6.94
N TYR A 124 -4.19 3.92 -7.07
CA TYR A 124 -4.89 2.65 -6.92
C TYR A 124 -4.19 1.79 -5.90
N ALA A 125 -4.94 1.32 -4.91
CA ALA A 125 -4.41 0.49 -3.83
C ALA A 125 -5.03 -0.90 -3.85
N ALA A 126 -4.33 -1.88 -3.31
CA ALA A 126 -4.86 -3.23 -3.18
C ALA A 126 -6.05 -3.24 -2.21
N ALA A 127 -7.02 -4.06 -2.50
CA ALA A 127 -8.25 -4.16 -1.73
C ALA A 127 -8.40 -5.52 -1.04
N GLY A 128 -7.33 -5.98 -0.39
CA GLY A 128 -7.38 -7.16 0.46
C GLY A 128 -6.99 -8.46 -0.23
N VAL A 129 -7.06 -8.52 -1.55
CA VAL A 129 -6.69 -9.68 -2.37
C VAL A 129 -6.03 -9.21 -3.65
N PRO A 130 -5.21 -10.07 -4.31
CA PRO A 130 -4.48 -9.63 -5.51
C PRO A 130 -5.35 -9.28 -6.72
N GLU A 131 -6.59 -9.75 -6.78
CA GLU A 131 -7.52 -9.46 -7.87
C GLU A 131 -8.36 -8.21 -7.65
N CYS A 132 -8.26 -7.55 -6.52
CA CYS A 132 -9.08 -6.37 -6.20
C CYS A 132 -8.25 -5.16 -5.87
N VAL A 133 -8.66 -4.01 -6.42
CA VAL A 133 -8.04 -2.71 -6.17
C VAL A 133 -9.14 -1.66 -5.95
N PHE A 134 -8.77 -0.50 -5.44
CA PHE A 134 -9.70 0.62 -5.38
C PHE A 134 -8.96 1.93 -5.69
N PRO A 135 -9.64 2.87 -6.38
CA PRO A 135 -9.08 4.19 -6.64
C PRO A 135 -9.33 5.11 -5.45
N LEU A 136 -8.42 6.04 -5.24
CA LEU A 136 -8.63 7.15 -4.31
C LEU A 136 -7.69 8.29 -4.66
N SER A 137 -7.98 9.49 -4.18
CA SER A 137 -7.02 10.58 -4.31
C SER A 137 -5.94 10.48 -3.24
N PRO A 138 -4.76 11.05 -3.48
CA PRO A 138 -3.73 11.11 -2.44
C PRO A 138 -4.20 11.79 -1.15
N ALA A 139 -5.00 12.84 -1.26
CA ALA A 139 -5.55 13.52 -0.08
C ALA A 139 -6.46 12.60 0.73
N GLU A 140 -7.28 11.80 0.04
CA GLU A 140 -8.11 10.80 0.71
C GLU A 140 -7.26 9.75 1.42
N LEU A 141 -6.16 9.32 0.79
CA LEU A 141 -5.24 8.37 1.41
C LEU A 141 -4.66 8.93 2.71
N VAL A 142 -4.16 10.15 2.67
CA VAL A 142 -3.58 10.80 3.86
C VAL A 142 -4.62 10.91 4.98
N ARG A 143 -5.84 11.37 4.66
CA ARG A 143 -6.90 11.50 5.67
C ARG A 143 -7.33 10.15 6.25
N ALA A 144 -7.47 9.15 5.38
CA ALA A 144 -7.93 7.82 5.80
C ALA A 144 -6.94 7.10 6.69
N THR A 145 -5.64 7.31 6.46
CA THR A 145 -4.57 6.58 7.16
C THR A 145 -3.93 7.37 8.30
N GLY A 146 -3.97 8.70 8.23
CA GLY A 146 -3.18 9.55 9.13
C GLY A 146 -1.68 9.40 8.91
N GLY A 147 -1.26 8.86 7.78
CA GLY A 147 0.13 8.57 7.50
C GLY A 147 0.98 9.81 7.31
N ARG A 148 2.27 9.67 7.62
CA ARG A 148 3.26 10.73 7.44
C ARG A 148 3.84 10.67 6.03
N VAL A 149 3.70 11.76 5.28
CA VAL A 149 4.28 11.87 3.93
C VAL A 149 5.78 12.14 4.05
N ALA A 150 6.59 11.40 3.30
CA ALA A 150 8.03 11.53 3.35
C ALA A 150 8.70 11.03 2.07
N ASP A 151 9.97 11.39 1.91
CA ASP A 151 10.83 10.82 0.88
C ASP A 151 11.27 9.42 1.34
N LEU A 152 10.81 8.40 0.64
CA LEU A 152 11.01 7.00 1.00
C LEU A 152 11.69 6.19 -0.10
N LYS A 153 12.03 6.80 -1.23
CA LYS A 153 12.50 6.07 -2.40
C LYS A 153 14.02 6.02 -2.51
N GLU A 154 14.53 4.92 -3.08
CA GLU A 154 15.92 4.84 -3.51
C GLU A 154 16.12 5.76 -4.72
N GLN A 155 17.19 6.53 -4.71
CA GLN A 155 17.51 7.45 -5.79
C GLN A 155 18.11 6.71 -6.98
N GLY A 156 17.65 7.08 -8.19
CA GLY A 156 18.23 6.59 -9.43
C GLY A 156 18.01 5.11 -9.72
N LYS A 157 17.12 4.43 -8.97
CA LYS A 157 16.82 3.01 -9.19
C LYS A 157 15.34 2.82 -9.39
N PRO A 158 14.94 2.21 -10.52
CA PRO A 158 13.53 1.84 -10.70
C PRO A 158 13.17 0.70 -9.78
N ALA A 159 11.87 0.56 -9.48
CA ALA A 159 11.38 -0.58 -8.73
C ALA A 159 11.60 -1.87 -9.52
N GLN A 160 11.95 -2.93 -8.80
CA GLN A 160 11.99 -4.28 -9.38
C GLN A 160 10.58 -4.88 -9.33
N GLY A 161 10.29 -5.78 -10.27
CA GLY A 161 9.06 -6.55 -10.21
C GLY A 161 8.99 -7.33 -8.90
N GLY A 162 7.86 -7.27 -8.23
CA GLY A 162 7.66 -7.95 -6.97
C GLY A 162 6.22 -7.81 -6.52
N LYS A 163 5.88 -8.53 -5.46
CA LYS A 163 4.52 -8.50 -4.92
C LYS A 163 4.22 -7.13 -4.30
N ARG A 164 2.99 -6.71 -4.51
CA ARG A 164 2.47 -5.49 -3.91
C ARG A 164 2.30 -5.65 -2.41
#